data_b7bc65a7816028f55564a51ed85de278
#
_entry.id   b7bc65a7816028f55564a51ed85de278
#
_cell.length_a   1.000
_cell.length_b   1.000
_cell.length_c   1.000
_cell.angle_alpha   90.00
_cell.angle_beta   90.00
_cell.angle_gamma   90.00
#
_symmetry.space_group_name_H-M   'P 1'
#
loop_
_entity.id
_entity.type
_entity.pdbx_description
1 polymer ?
#
loop_
_entity_poly.entity_id
_entity_poly.type
_entity_poly.pdbx_seq_one_letter_code
_entity_poly.pdbx_strand_id
1 'polypeptide(L)'
;MDINNPLYRNQGIHVVCALFTVKDSEVKILLAKRSNNPYPDKWMLPSGAVYNNEDCETAMKREMLEKTGITNCYVEQFHVFSNPKRSPVMRMIAVGYIGIINSENLRIKKKTEKTQDVEWFKLSEVPEDLAYDHREIFLYALKTLKVKIIRTNIVKDLLPQYFGNGCQCT
;
A
#
# COMPACT_ATOMS: atom_id res chain seq x y z
N MET A 1 17.07 10.21 27.25
CA MET A 1 17.41 9.97 25.83
C MET A 1 18.05 11.25 25.31
N ASP A 2 19.25 11.19 24.76
CA ASP A 2 19.90 12.36 24.13
C ASP A 2 19.49 12.46 22.66
N ILE A 3 18.61 13.42 22.34
CA ILE A 3 18.07 13.62 20.98
C ILE A 3 19.13 14.02 19.95
N ASN A 4 20.32 14.46 20.40
CA ASN A 4 21.43 14.86 19.53
C ASN A 4 22.38 13.70 19.20
N ASN A 5 22.20 12.54 19.84
CA ASN A 5 23.05 11.38 19.60
C ASN A 5 22.97 10.94 18.13
N PRO A 6 24.10 10.91 17.38
CA PRO A 6 24.10 10.57 15.95
C PRO A 6 23.64 9.15 15.64
N LEU A 7 23.62 8.25 16.63
CA LEU A 7 23.21 6.86 16.42
C LEU A 7 21.71 6.70 16.15
N TYR A 8 20.86 7.64 16.56
CA TYR A 8 19.42 7.54 16.37
C TYR A 8 18.69 8.83 15.95
N ARG A 9 19.43 9.95 15.79
CA ARG A 9 18.83 11.18 15.23
C ARG A 9 18.64 11.05 13.71
N ASN A 10 17.78 11.89 13.13
CA ASN A 10 17.55 12.00 11.69
C ASN A 10 17.05 10.70 11.06
N GLN A 11 16.17 10.00 11.73
CA GLN A 11 15.45 8.86 11.15
C GLN A 11 14.09 9.33 10.58
N GLY A 12 13.78 8.88 9.37
CA GLY A 12 12.48 9.13 8.76
C GLY A 12 11.51 7.97 9.02
N ILE A 13 10.24 8.31 9.22
CA ILE A 13 9.15 7.33 9.25
C ILE A 13 8.33 7.49 7.97
N HIS A 14 8.07 6.39 7.30
CA HIS A 14 7.22 6.31 6.12
C HIS A 14 6.06 5.34 6.37
N VAL A 15 4.97 5.56 5.66
CA VAL A 15 3.88 4.62 5.52
C VAL A 15 3.87 4.05 4.11
N VAL A 16 3.53 2.76 3.96
CA VAL A 16 3.47 2.07 2.67
C VAL A 16 2.22 1.20 2.64
N CYS A 17 1.38 1.31 1.61
CA CYS A 17 0.14 0.54 1.50
C CYS A 17 0.19 -0.49 0.38
N ALA A 18 -0.04 -1.75 0.71
CA ALA A 18 -0.41 -2.79 -0.23
C ALA A 18 -1.94 -2.84 -0.33
N LEU A 19 -2.52 -2.09 -1.29
CA LEU A 19 -3.95 -2.04 -1.51
C LEU A 19 -4.35 -3.03 -2.58
N PHE A 20 -5.21 -3.98 -2.22
CA PHE A 20 -5.71 -5.03 -3.10
C PHE A 20 -7.16 -4.80 -3.51
N THR A 21 -7.54 -5.36 -4.65
CA THR A 21 -8.92 -5.47 -5.11
C THR A 21 -9.14 -6.78 -5.83
N VAL A 22 -10.40 -7.17 -6.01
CA VAL A 22 -10.79 -8.20 -6.97
C VAL A 22 -11.50 -7.51 -8.13
N LYS A 23 -10.98 -7.69 -9.33
CA LYS A 23 -11.57 -7.17 -10.57
C LYS A 23 -11.37 -8.16 -11.69
N ASP A 24 -12.40 -8.41 -12.49
CA ASP A 24 -12.40 -9.39 -13.58
C ASP A 24 -12.03 -10.81 -13.08
N SER A 25 -12.52 -11.19 -11.90
CA SER A 25 -12.22 -12.45 -11.20
C SER A 25 -10.74 -12.67 -10.84
N GLU A 26 -9.93 -11.62 -10.86
CA GLU A 26 -8.52 -11.65 -10.53
C GLU A 26 -8.20 -10.71 -9.35
N VAL A 27 -7.29 -11.15 -8.48
CA VAL A 27 -6.75 -10.26 -7.44
C VAL A 27 -5.73 -9.32 -8.09
N LYS A 28 -5.91 -8.03 -7.86
CA LYS A 28 -5.02 -6.98 -8.37
C LYS A 28 -4.48 -6.15 -7.20
N ILE A 29 -3.34 -5.52 -7.42
CA ILE A 29 -2.70 -4.59 -6.48
C ILE A 29 -2.53 -3.23 -7.12
N LEU A 30 -2.72 -2.17 -6.34
CA LEU A 30 -2.51 -0.80 -6.79
C LEU A 30 -1.04 -0.42 -6.71
N LEU A 31 -0.49 0.04 -7.83
CA LEU A 31 0.84 0.64 -7.90
C LEU A 31 0.76 2.07 -8.40
N ALA A 32 1.72 2.88 -7.99
CA ALA A 32 1.91 4.25 -8.42
C ALA A 32 3.29 4.40 -9.06
N LYS A 33 3.38 5.13 -10.17
CA LYS A 33 4.63 5.40 -10.87
C LYS A 33 5.25 6.69 -10.37
N ARG A 34 6.52 6.64 -9.98
CA ARG A 34 7.23 7.78 -9.36
C ARG A 34 7.55 8.88 -10.37
N SER A 35 7.39 10.14 -9.94
CA SER A 35 7.83 11.31 -10.71
C SER A 35 9.23 11.78 -10.32
N ASN A 36 9.69 11.54 -9.08
CA ASN A 36 10.84 12.20 -8.49
C ASN A 36 11.95 11.24 -8.08
N ASN A 37 13.15 11.78 -7.93
CA ASN A 37 14.29 11.07 -7.34
C ASN A 37 14.03 10.66 -5.86
N PRO A 38 14.66 9.59 -5.37
CA PRO A 38 15.34 8.57 -6.16
C PRO A 38 14.34 7.66 -6.89
N TYR A 39 14.80 6.93 -7.90
CA TYR A 39 14.01 5.99 -8.72
C TYR A 39 12.86 6.63 -9.54
N PRO A 40 13.12 7.66 -10.38
CA PRO A 40 12.11 8.17 -11.30
C PRO A 40 11.66 7.04 -12.24
N ASP A 41 10.41 7.10 -12.70
CA ASP A 41 9.79 6.12 -13.61
C ASP A 41 9.59 4.71 -13.05
N LYS A 42 10.06 4.39 -11.85
CA LYS A 42 9.81 3.10 -11.20
C LYS A 42 8.41 3.04 -10.60
N TRP A 43 7.81 1.86 -10.68
CA TRP A 43 6.59 1.55 -9.96
C TRP A 43 6.87 1.32 -8.47
N MET A 44 5.92 1.66 -7.64
CA MET A 44 5.98 1.48 -6.18
C MET A 44 4.60 1.25 -5.60
N LEU A 45 4.53 0.70 -4.40
CA LEU A 45 3.33 0.76 -3.57
C LEU A 45 3.07 2.23 -3.16
N PRO A 46 1.82 2.71 -3.10
CA PRO A 46 1.51 4.02 -2.54
C PRO A 46 2.14 4.19 -1.15
N SER A 47 2.92 5.24 -0.98
CA SER A 47 3.74 5.44 0.22
C SER A 47 4.13 6.90 0.39
N GLY A 48 4.46 7.32 1.59
CA GLY A 48 5.01 8.65 1.83
C GLY A 48 5.48 8.87 3.26
N ALA A 49 6.05 10.04 3.50
CA ALA A 49 6.56 10.43 4.81
C ALA A 49 5.42 10.72 5.79
N VAL A 50 5.64 10.36 7.05
CA VAL A 50 4.79 10.80 8.16
C VAL A 50 5.28 12.19 8.60
N TYR A 51 4.36 13.16 8.66
CA TYR A 51 4.67 14.50 9.14
C TYR A 51 4.69 14.55 10.67
N ASN A 52 5.36 15.55 11.23
CA ASN A 52 5.51 15.70 12.68
C ASN A 52 4.18 15.93 13.45
N ASN A 53 3.14 16.33 12.75
CA ASN A 53 1.82 16.67 13.30
C ASN A 53 0.72 15.65 12.96
N GLU A 54 1.08 14.46 12.49
CA GLU A 54 0.14 13.40 12.15
C GLU A 54 0.64 12.02 12.66
N ASP A 55 -0.29 11.11 12.90
CA ASP A 55 0.02 9.71 13.14
C ASP A 55 0.14 8.90 11.84
N CYS A 56 0.61 7.66 11.92
CA CYS A 56 0.83 6.82 10.75
C CYS A 56 -0.47 6.49 9.99
N GLU A 57 -1.62 6.38 10.67
CA GLU A 57 -2.89 6.10 10.00
C GLU A 57 -3.38 7.31 9.23
N THR A 58 -3.28 8.49 9.81
CA THR A 58 -3.59 9.76 9.15
C THR A 58 -2.67 9.99 7.95
N ALA A 59 -1.36 9.78 8.11
CA ALA A 59 -0.39 9.85 7.02
C ALA A 59 -0.76 8.89 5.88
N MET A 60 -1.16 7.65 6.20
CA MET A 60 -1.53 6.67 5.18
C MET A 60 -2.76 7.10 4.37
N LYS A 61 -3.80 7.59 5.04
CA LYS A 61 -5.01 8.11 4.40
C LYS A 61 -4.69 9.32 3.50
N ARG A 62 -3.87 10.25 3.99
CA ARG A 62 -3.41 11.42 3.23
C ARG A 62 -2.61 11.01 1.98
N GLU A 63 -1.63 10.12 2.12
CA GLU A 63 -0.80 9.66 1.00
C GLU A 63 -1.61 8.89 -0.05
N MET A 64 -2.60 8.09 0.37
CA MET A 64 -3.52 7.43 -0.56
C MET A 64 -4.33 8.45 -1.36
N LEU A 65 -4.91 9.45 -0.70
CA LEU A 65 -5.66 10.52 -1.35
C LEU A 65 -4.78 11.33 -2.33
N GLU A 66 -3.61 11.77 -1.88
CA GLU A 66 -2.72 12.63 -2.68
C GLU A 66 -2.15 11.93 -3.91
N LYS A 67 -1.82 10.64 -3.79
CA LYS A 67 -1.16 9.89 -4.86
C LYS A 67 -2.12 9.16 -5.79
N THR A 68 -3.27 8.75 -5.29
CA THR A 68 -4.17 7.86 -6.03
C THR A 68 -5.59 8.42 -6.17
N GLY A 69 -5.93 9.43 -5.39
CA GLY A 69 -7.28 9.97 -5.28
C GLY A 69 -8.25 9.09 -4.49
N ILE A 70 -7.77 8.01 -3.89
CA ILE A 70 -8.60 7.08 -3.12
C ILE A 70 -8.84 7.65 -1.72
N THR A 71 -10.12 7.68 -1.35
CA THR A 71 -10.60 7.97 0.00
C THR A 71 -11.35 6.76 0.55
N ASN A 72 -11.57 6.71 1.85
CA ASN A 72 -12.44 5.71 2.50
C ASN A 72 -12.04 4.24 2.24
N CYS A 73 -10.74 3.97 2.13
CA CYS A 73 -10.26 2.60 2.14
C CYS A 73 -9.94 2.17 3.58
N TYR A 74 -10.44 1.00 3.97
CA TYR A 74 -9.99 0.36 5.20
C TYR A 74 -8.58 -0.16 4.99
N VAL A 75 -7.68 0.22 5.88
CA VAL A 75 -6.29 -0.26 5.91
C VAL A 75 -5.93 -0.69 7.31
N GLU A 76 -5.13 -1.74 7.42
CA GLU A 76 -4.66 -2.31 8.67
C GLU A 76 -3.14 -2.41 8.63
N GLN A 77 -2.48 -2.02 9.72
CA GLN A 77 -1.04 -2.21 9.86
C GLN A 77 -0.72 -3.71 9.92
N PHE A 78 0.26 -4.17 9.14
CA PHE A 78 0.63 -5.58 9.11
C PHE A 78 2.09 -5.87 9.47
N HIS A 79 3.00 -4.96 9.21
CA HIS A 79 4.43 -5.15 9.51
C HIS A 79 5.19 -3.82 9.55
N VAL A 80 6.38 -3.84 10.19
CA VAL A 80 7.32 -2.72 10.19
C VAL A 80 8.62 -3.15 9.49
N PHE A 81 8.95 -2.48 8.39
CA PHE A 81 10.16 -2.72 7.61
C PHE A 81 11.26 -1.75 8.05
N SER A 82 12.28 -2.28 8.70
CA SER A 82 13.31 -1.47 9.36
C SER A 82 14.76 -1.82 8.96
N ASN A 83 14.93 -2.48 7.82
CA ASN A 83 16.28 -2.75 7.31
C ASN A 83 17.06 -1.43 7.16
N PRO A 84 18.27 -1.28 7.75
CA PRO A 84 19.06 -0.05 7.63
C PRO A 84 19.37 0.38 6.20
N LYS A 85 19.41 -0.56 5.27
CA LYS A 85 19.78 -0.35 3.85
C LYS A 85 18.56 -0.17 2.93
N ARG A 86 17.32 -0.13 3.48
CA ARG A 86 16.11 -0.05 2.65
C ARG A 86 15.95 1.25 1.84
N SER A 87 16.62 2.31 2.24
CA SER A 87 16.58 3.59 1.54
C SER A 87 18.00 4.12 1.28
N PRO A 88 18.29 4.62 0.07
CA PRO A 88 19.58 5.21 -0.25
C PRO A 88 19.73 6.67 0.24
N VAL A 89 18.63 7.30 0.69
CA VAL A 89 18.63 8.73 1.02
C VAL A 89 19.00 8.96 2.47
N MET A 90 18.37 8.22 3.38
CA MET A 90 18.60 8.34 4.82
C MET A 90 18.06 7.10 5.54
N ARG A 91 18.34 6.97 6.83
CA ARG A 91 17.73 5.94 7.68
C ARG A 91 16.21 6.08 7.68
N MET A 92 15.52 5.08 7.16
CA MET A 92 14.07 5.06 7.05
C MET A 92 13.48 3.83 7.73
N ILE A 93 12.35 4.01 8.39
CA ILE A 93 11.49 2.93 8.89
C ILE A 93 10.17 3.04 8.13
N ALA A 94 9.67 1.94 7.58
CA ALA A 94 8.38 1.93 6.92
C ALA A 94 7.36 1.11 7.72
N VAL A 95 6.23 1.73 8.01
CA VAL A 95 5.05 1.08 8.58
C VAL A 95 4.20 0.59 7.42
N GLY A 96 4.12 -0.72 7.26
CA GLY A 96 3.36 -1.38 6.18
C GLY A 96 1.89 -1.52 6.55
N TYR A 97 1.04 -1.07 5.64
CA TYR A 97 -0.41 -1.22 5.70
C TYR A 97 -0.89 -2.15 4.59
N ILE A 98 -1.88 -2.96 4.90
CA ILE A 98 -2.61 -3.78 3.94
C ILE A 98 -4.06 -3.32 3.91
N GLY A 99 -4.62 -3.19 2.73
CA GLY A 99 -6.01 -2.82 2.52
C GLY A 99 -6.66 -3.64 1.42
N ILE A 100 -7.98 -3.70 1.48
CA ILE A 100 -8.80 -4.34 0.47
C ILE A 100 -9.94 -3.38 0.15
N ILE A 101 -10.22 -3.19 -1.14
CA ILE A 101 -11.26 -2.28 -1.59
C ILE A 101 -12.01 -2.88 -2.80
N ASN A 102 -13.32 -2.62 -2.86
CA ASN A 102 -14.07 -2.85 -4.08
C ASN A 102 -13.76 -1.72 -5.07
N SER A 103 -13.20 -2.05 -6.23
CA SER A 103 -12.78 -1.08 -7.25
C SER A 103 -13.80 -0.85 -8.35
N GLU A 104 -14.99 -1.47 -8.33
CA GLU A 104 -15.97 -1.37 -9.43
C GLU A 104 -16.38 0.06 -9.73
N ASN A 105 -16.61 0.87 -8.69
CA ASN A 105 -17.01 2.29 -8.83
C ASN A 105 -15.91 3.26 -8.41
N LEU A 106 -14.69 2.77 -8.22
CA LEU A 106 -13.57 3.57 -7.72
C LEU A 106 -12.90 4.32 -8.87
N ARG A 107 -12.87 5.65 -8.76
CA ARG A 107 -12.10 6.50 -9.68
C ARG A 107 -10.73 6.76 -9.08
N ILE A 108 -9.70 6.22 -9.72
CA ILE A 108 -8.30 6.54 -9.38
C ILE A 108 -7.83 7.74 -10.23
N LYS A 109 -7.05 8.63 -9.62
CA LYS A 109 -6.34 9.69 -10.34
C LYS A 109 -5.08 9.09 -10.94
N LYS A 110 -5.05 8.95 -12.26
CA LYS A 110 -3.90 8.38 -12.96
C LYS A 110 -2.63 9.23 -12.82
N LYS A 111 -2.77 10.54 -12.73
CA LYS A 111 -1.64 11.48 -12.59
C LYS A 111 -1.93 12.49 -11.50
N THR A 112 -0.92 12.76 -10.67
CA THR A 112 -0.93 13.79 -9.63
C THR A 112 0.40 14.55 -9.65
N GLU A 113 0.58 15.52 -8.77
CA GLU A 113 1.89 16.20 -8.61
C GLU A 113 2.99 15.24 -8.14
N LYS A 114 2.62 14.16 -7.42
CA LYS A 114 3.54 13.19 -6.81
C LYS A 114 3.71 11.90 -7.62
N THR A 115 2.84 11.64 -8.61
CA THR A 115 2.82 10.41 -9.39
C THR A 115 2.59 10.69 -10.87
N GLN A 116 3.32 9.97 -11.73
CA GLN A 116 3.14 10.02 -13.18
C GLN A 116 1.97 9.18 -13.67
N ASP A 117 1.74 8.03 -12.99
CA ASP A 117 0.66 7.11 -13.30
C ASP A 117 0.27 6.30 -12.05
N VAL A 118 -0.96 5.77 -12.06
CA VAL A 118 -1.51 4.88 -11.04
C VAL A 118 -2.33 3.80 -11.72
N GLU A 119 -2.01 2.52 -11.47
CA GLU A 119 -2.66 1.40 -12.12
C GLU A 119 -2.88 0.20 -11.20
N TRP A 120 -3.90 -0.61 -11.53
CA TRP A 120 -4.14 -1.92 -10.94
C TRP A 120 -3.40 -2.99 -11.73
N PHE A 121 -2.44 -3.64 -11.09
CA PHE A 121 -1.66 -4.74 -11.67
C PHE A 121 -2.21 -6.09 -11.23
N LYS A 122 -2.30 -7.06 -12.14
CA LYS A 122 -2.43 -8.46 -11.77
C LYS A 122 -1.20 -8.85 -10.95
N LEU A 123 -1.38 -9.78 -10.00
CA LEU A 123 -0.26 -10.19 -9.13
C LEU A 123 0.93 -10.77 -9.93
N SER A 124 0.65 -11.43 -11.06
CA SER A 124 1.66 -11.99 -11.97
C SER A 124 2.38 -10.94 -12.84
N GLU A 125 1.82 -9.74 -12.97
CA GLU A 125 2.34 -8.65 -13.81
C GLU A 125 3.05 -7.57 -13.00
N VAL A 126 3.14 -7.73 -11.67
CA VAL A 126 3.86 -6.79 -10.80
C VAL A 126 5.35 -6.80 -11.14
N PRO A 127 5.94 -5.64 -11.51
CA PRO A 127 7.36 -5.55 -11.86
C PRO A 127 8.27 -6.08 -10.75
N GLU A 128 9.34 -6.79 -11.14
CA GLU A 128 10.34 -7.30 -10.20
C GLU A 128 11.14 -6.16 -9.56
N ASP A 129 11.37 -5.07 -10.29
CA ASP A 129 12.23 -3.95 -9.92
C ASP A 129 11.45 -2.74 -9.39
N LEU A 130 10.56 -2.95 -8.43
CA LEU A 130 9.88 -1.85 -7.74
C LEU A 130 10.89 -0.92 -7.04
N ALA A 131 10.51 0.35 -6.86
CA ALA A 131 11.34 1.31 -6.14
C ALA A 131 11.59 0.85 -4.70
N TYR A 132 12.77 1.16 -4.15
CA TYR A 132 13.19 0.78 -2.81
C TYR A 132 13.10 -0.73 -2.55
N ASP A 133 12.62 -1.12 -1.38
CA ASP A 133 12.31 -2.48 -0.95
C ASP A 133 10.83 -2.87 -1.18
N HIS A 134 10.12 -2.14 -2.03
CA HIS A 134 8.67 -2.34 -2.20
C HIS A 134 8.31 -3.72 -2.78
N ARG A 135 9.25 -4.38 -3.47
CA ARG A 135 9.06 -5.79 -3.88
C ARG A 135 9.00 -6.72 -2.67
N GLU A 136 9.87 -6.52 -1.68
CA GLU A 136 9.86 -7.28 -0.43
C GLU A 136 8.56 -7.04 0.35
N ILE A 137 8.15 -5.76 0.47
CA ILE A 137 6.89 -5.37 1.12
C ILE A 137 5.68 -6.02 0.43
N PHE A 138 5.64 -6.02 -0.90
CA PHE A 138 4.59 -6.67 -1.69
C PHE A 138 4.51 -8.18 -1.41
N LEU A 139 5.63 -8.88 -1.44
CA LEU A 139 5.67 -10.31 -1.18
C LEU A 139 5.23 -10.66 0.25
N TYR A 140 5.61 -9.82 1.23
CA TYR A 140 5.16 -9.98 2.61
C TYR A 140 3.65 -9.73 2.76
N ALA A 141 3.13 -8.69 2.09
CA ALA A 141 1.70 -8.38 2.05
C ALA A 141 0.88 -9.51 1.43
N LEU A 142 1.39 -10.17 0.36
CA LEU A 142 0.74 -11.35 -0.23
C LEU A 142 0.62 -12.52 0.75
N LYS A 143 1.66 -12.80 1.53
CA LYS A 143 1.59 -13.83 2.58
C LYS A 143 0.54 -13.47 3.62
N THR A 144 0.51 -12.21 4.04
CA THR A 144 -0.46 -11.70 5.00
C THR A 144 -1.88 -11.81 4.46
N LEU A 145 -2.11 -11.41 3.20
CA LEU A 145 -3.41 -11.52 2.53
C LEU A 145 -3.91 -12.97 2.51
N LYS A 146 -3.05 -13.92 2.11
CA LYS A 146 -3.40 -15.35 2.10
C LYS A 146 -3.85 -15.85 3.48
N VAL A 147 -3.11 -15.48 4.53
CA VAL A 147 -3.47 -15.86 5.91
C VAL A 147 -4.81 -15.24 6.33
N LYS A 148 -5.04 -13.97 5.98
CA LYS A 148 -6.29 -13.26 6.29
C LYS A 148 -7.49 -13.88 5.56
N ILE A 149 -7.36 -14.20 4.28
CA ILE A 149 -8.43 -14.86 3.49
C ILE A 149 -8.81 -16.21 4.12
N ILE A 150 -7.83 -16.99 4.57
CA ILE A 150 -8.08 -18.31 5.17
C ILE A 150 -8.72 -18.19 6.57
N ARG A 151 -8.31 -17.18 7.38
CA ARG A 151 -8.71 -17.06 8.79
C ARG A 151 -9.94 -16.20 9.04
N THR A 152 -10.28 -15.33 8.11
CA THR A 152 -11.37 -14.37 8.26
C THR A 152 -12.29 -14.39 7.05
N ASN A 153 -13.59 -14.08 7.25
CA ASN A 153 -14.55 -13.91 6.15
C ASN A 153 -14.33 -12.62 5.32
N ILE A 154 -13.09 -12.11 5.26
CA ILE A 154 -12.70 -10.90 4.51
C ILE A 154 -13.07 -11.00 3.02
N VAL A 155 -13.29 -12.22 2.52
CA VAL A 155 -13.80 -12.47 1.16
C VAL A 155 -15.13 -11.75 0.90
N LYS A 156 -15.94 -11.50 1.93
CA LYS A 156 -17.22 -10.78 1.76
C LYS A 156 -17.04 -9.34 1.31
N ASP A 157 -15.94 -8.70 1.73
CA ASP A 157 -15.63 -7.30 1.37
C ASP A 157 -14.99 -7.20 -0.03
N LEU A 158 -14.56 -8.33 -0.59
CA LEU A 158 -13.95 -8.45 -1.92
C LEU A 158 -14.95 -8.82 -3.02
N LEU A 159 -16.08 -9.46 -2.63
CA LEU A 159 -17.07 -9.91 -3.60
C LEU A 159 -18.06 -8.79 -3.92
N PRO A 160 -18.48 -8.65 -5.20
CA PRO A 160 -19.60 -7.80 -5.55
C PRO A 160 -20.83 -8.17 -4.71
N GLN A 161 -21.65 -7.18 -4.31
CA GLN A 161 -22.83 -7.38 -3.45
C GLN A 161 -23.86 -8.39 -4.01
N TYR A 162 -23.67 -8.88 -5.23
CA TYR A 162 -24.54 -9.85 -5.91
C TYR A 162 -24.47 -11.29 -5.38
N PHE A 163 -23.48 -11.63 -4.55
CA PHE A 163 -23.37 -12.99 -3.96
C PHE A 163 -24.06 -13.14 -2.59
N GLY A 164 -24.74 -12.10 -2.10
CA GLY A 164 -25.35 -12.08 -0.76
C GLY A 164 -26.76 -12.66 -0.64
N ASN A 165 -27.44 -13.00 -1.74
CA ASN A 165 -28.83 -13.50 -1.71
C ASN A 165 -28.96 -14.76 -2.56
N GLY A 166 -28.66 -15.91 -2.02
CA GLY A 166 -29.00 -17.14 -2.70
C GLY A 166 -28.33 -18.41 -2.18
N CYS A 167 -28.73 -18.84 -0.99
CA CYS A 167 -28.85 -20.26 -0.63
C CYS A 167 -29.62 -20.36 0.68
N GLN A 168 -30.94 -20.25 0.59
CA GLN A 168 -31.80 -20.95 1.54
C GLN A 168 -31.90 -22.39 1.02
N CYS A 169 -31.19 -23.29 1.65
CA CYS A 169 -31.44 -24.73 1.49
C CYS A 169 -32.67 -25.05 2.32
N THR A 170 -33.76 -25.41 1.64
CA THR A 170 -34.87 -26.19 2.20
C THR A 170 -34.40 -27.60 2.46
#